data_310259abb92eeb8f4c50e638d4bb31d5
#
_entry.id   310259abb92eeb8f4c50e638d4bb31d5
#
_cell.length_a   1.000
_cell.length_b   1.000
_cell.length_c   1.000
_cell.angle_alpha   90.00
_cell.angle_beta   90.00
_cell.angle_gamma   90.00
#
_symmetry.space_group_name_H-M   'P 1'
#
loop_
_entity.id
_entity.type
_entity.pdbx_description
1 polymer ?
#
loop_
_entity_poly.entity_id
_entity_poly.type
_entity_poly.pdbx_seq_one_letter_code
_entity_poly.pdbx_strand_id
1 'polypeptide(L)'
;MSITITTWNVNSLKVRQPQVLDFLKETENSILCLQELKMQEADIDAAAFKKVGYTLDAFGQKTYNGVATILRDPLTFLPDEEVRNIPGFEDPQSRLLATTVQVGSEKLRVINGYFPNGETVESEKFPYKLAWLEALVQWLPSQLEEYPNLVLLGDFNIAPEDRDVWDPES
;
A
#
# COMPACT_ATOMS: atom_id res chain seq x y z
N MET A 1 10.16 21.19 2.33
CA MET A 1 10.64 19.93 1.73
C MET A 1 9.55 19.36 0.83
N SER A 2 9.91 18.98 -0.39
CA SER A 2 8.98 18.35 -1.33
C SER A 2 9.05 16.83 -1.16
N ILE A 3 7.89 16.20 -1.01
CA ILE A 3 7.77 14.75 -0.85
C ILE A 3 7.10 14.18 -2.10
N THR A 4 7.75 13.23 -2.75
CA THR A 4 7.19 12.50 -3.89
C THR A 4 6.69 11.14 -3.40
N ILE A 5 5.42 10.85 -3.67
CA ILE A 5 4.79 9.59 -3.27
C ILE A 5 4.32 8.86 -4.53
N THR A 6 4.70 7.61 -4.67
CA THR A 6 4.36 6.77 -5.82
C THR A 6 3.67 5.50 -5.34
N THR A 7 2.72 5.02 -6.12
CA THR A 7 2.06 3.73 -5.90
C THR A 7 2.31 2.82 -7.10
N TRP A 8 2.55 1.52 -6.84
CA TRP A 8 2.89 0.55 -7.88
C TRP A 8 2.41 -0.85 -7.48
N ASN A 9 1.48 -1.41 -8.24
CA ASN A 9 1.15 -2.82 -8.13
C ASN A 9 2.21 -3.61 -8.88
N VAL A 10 3.06 -4.34 -8.16
CA VAL A 10 4.22 -5.03 -8.74
C VAL A 10 3.92 -6.44 -9.24
N ASN A 11 2.74 -6.98 -8.91
CA ASN A 11 2.36 -8.34 -9.32
C ASN A 11 3.51 -9.34 -9.10
N SER A 12 3.91 -9.49 -7.86
CA SER A 12 5.04 -10.27 -7.34
C SER A 12 6.31 -9.42 -7.18
N LEU A 13 6.63 -9.11 -5.93
CA LEU A 13 7.88 -8.39 -5.62
C LEU A 13 9.10 -9.26 -5.94
N LYS A 14 9.04 -10.57 -5.74
CA LYS A 14 10.14 -11.47 -6.06
C LYS A 14 10.56 -11.34 -7.52
N VAL A 15 9.57 -11.24 -8.41
CA VAL A 15 9.81 -11.10 -9.87
C VAL A 15 10.28 -9.69 -10.21
N ARG A 16 9.70 -8.66 -9.59
CA ARG A 16 9.92 -7.26 -9.94
C ARG A 16 10.99 -6.55 -9.13
N GLN A 17 11.61 -7.21 -8.15
CA GLN A 17 12.58 -6.54 -7.26
C GLN A 17 13.69 -5.80 -8.00
N PRO A 18 14.31 -6.34 -9.06
CA PRO A 18 15.33 -5.59 -9.80
C PRO A 18 14.80 -4.28 -10.39
N GLN A 19 13.60 -4.29 -10.95
CA GLN A 19 12.97 -3.10 -11.52
C GLN A 19 12.60 -2.08 -10.43
N VAL A 20 12.14 -2.55 -9.27
CA VAL A 20 11.82 -1.67 -8.13
C VAL A 20 13.09 -0.98 -7.64
N LEU A 21 14.17 -1.72 -7.46
CA LEU A 21 15.46 -1.15 -7.03
C LEU A 21 15.99 -0.14 -8.05
N ASP A 22 15.90 -0.46 -9.34
CA ASP A 22 16.32 0.47 -10.39
C ASP A 22 15.49 1.75 -10.39
N PHE A 23 14.17 1.62 -10.24
CA PHE A 23 13.26 2.76 -10.12
C PHE A 23 13.66 3.66 -8.94
N LEU A 24 13.93 3.07 -7.78
CA LEU A 24 14.32 3.83 -6.59
C LEU A 24 15.66 4.55 -6.76
N LYS A 25 16.62 3.91 -7.43
CA LYS A 25 17.92 4.53 -7.70
C LYS A 25 17.81 5.70 -8.69
N GLU A 26 16.98 5.54 -9.73
CA GLU A 26 16.87 6.51 -10.82
C GLU A 26 16.01 7.71 -10.44
N THR A 27 14.93 7.51 -9.67
CA THR A 27 13.95 8.56 -9.40
C THR A 27 14.16 9.26 -8.06
N GLU A 28 14.93 8.66 -7.16
CA GLU A 28 15.11 9.18 -5.80
C GLU A 28 13.76 9.50 -5.12
N ASN A 29 12.76 8.63 -5.35
CA ASN A 29 11.41 8.82 -4.86
C ASN A 29 11.38 8.82 -3.32
N SER A 30 10.59 9.71 -2.71
CA SER A 30 10.55 9.82 -1.25
C SER A 30 9.83 8.65 -0.59
N ILE A 31 8.66 8.29 -1.12
CA ILE A 31 7.81 7.21 -0.58
C ILE A 31 7.28 6.38 -1.75
N LEU A 32 7.52 5.08 -1.72
CA LEU A 32 6.99 4.15 -2.71
C LEU A 32 6.09 3.13 -2.01
N CYS A 33 4.85 3.03 -2.44
CA CYS A 33 3.87 2.09 -1.92
C CYS A 33 3.63 0.99 -2.95
N LEU A 34 3.87 -0.26 -2.55
CA LEU A 34 3.73 -1.43 -3.41
C LEU A 34 2.50 -2.23 -3.01
N GLN A 35 1.86 -2.86 -3.99
CA GLN A 35 0.76 -3.80 -3.81
C GLN A 35 1.08 -5.09 -4.55
N GLU A 36 0.41 -6.16 -4.15
CA GLU A 36 0.60 -7.52 -4.67
C GLU A 36 2.04 -8.01 -4.54
N LEU A 37 2.56 -8.00 -3.33
CA LEU A 37 3.89 -8.54 -3.03
C LEU A 37 3.99 -10.03 -3.33
N LYS A 38 2.93 -10.79 -3.03
CA LYS A 38 2.84 -12.26 -3.18
C LYS A 38 3.93 -13.00 -2.41
N MET A 39 4.35 -12.45 -1.28
CA MET A 39 5.35 -13.03 -0.39
C MET A 39 5.18 -12.51 1.03
N GLN A 40 5.69 -13.27 1.99
CA GLN A 40 5.70 -12.85 3.39
C GLN A 40 6.78 -11.81 3.63
N GLU A 41 6.57 -10.92 4.60
CA GLU A 41 7.54 -9.88 4.94
C GLU A 41 8.91 -10.45 5.32
N ALA A 42 8.94 -11.61 5.98
CA ALA A 42 10.19 -12.27 6.37
C ALA A 42 11.05 -12.72 5.16
N ASP A 43 10.42 -12.90 3.99
CA ASP A 43 11.10 -13.34 2.78
C ASP A 43 11.60 -12.17 1.92
N ILE A 44 11.28 -10.93 2.30
CA ILE A 44 11.73 -9.74 1.58
C ILE A 44 13.19 -9.44 1.93
N ASP A 45 14.00 -9.19 0.91
CA ASP A 45 15.39 -8.79 1.08
C ASP A 45 15.48 -7.29 1.44
N ALA A 46 15.21 -6.97 2.70
CA ALA A 46 15.25 -5.59 3.19
C ALA A 46 16.66 -4.98 3.08
N ALA A 47 17.71 -5.80 3.16
CA ALA A 47 19.08 -5.33 3.05
C ALA A 47 19.38 -4.76 1.66
N ALA A 48 18.79 -5.31 0.61
CA ALA A 48 18.95 -4.79 -0.75
C ALA A 48 18.40 -3.36 -0.88
N PHE A 49 17.29 -3.08 -0.23
CA PHE A 49 16.69 -1.73 -0.20
C PHE A 49 17.54 -0.77 0.63
N LYS A 50 18.05 -1.24 1.78
CA LYS A 50 18.89 -0.42 2.64
C LYS A 50 20.19 0.01 1.97
N LYS A 51 20.77 -0.86 1.15
CA LYS A 51 21.98 -0.54 0.38
C LYS A 51 21.80 0.64 -0.56
N VAL A 52 20.60 0.89 -1.03
CA VAL A 52 20.30 2.00 -1.95
C VAL A 52 19.65 3.18 -1.23
N GLY A 53 19.64 3.17 0.11
CA GLY A 53 19.19 4.30 0.91
C GLY A 53 17.70 4.29 1.26
N TYR A 54 17.07 3.11 1.32
CA TYR A 54 15.63 2.98 1.60
C TYR A 54 15.36 2.00 2.74
N THR A 55 14.33 2.32 3.50
CA THR A 55 13.81 1.48 4.58
C THR A 55 12.39 1.06 4.23
N LEU A 56 12.02 -0.19 4.46
CA LEU A 56 10.69 -0.67 4.14
C LEU A 56 9.95 -1.21 5.36
N ASP A 57 8.64 -1.07 5.33
CA ASP A 57 7.71 -1.78 6.20
C ASP A 57 6.72 -2.52 5.30
N ALA A 58 6.39 -3.77 5.64
CA ALA A 58 5.58 -4.62 4.80
C ALA A 58 4.61 -5.45 5.62
N PHE A 59 3.47 -5.73 5.01
CA PHE A 59 2.46 -6.64 5.53
C PHE A 59 2.09 -7.63 4.42
N GLY A 60 2.64 -8.83 4.50
CA GLY A 60 2.54 -9.81 3.43
C GLY A 60 1.94 -11.13 3.84
N GLN A 61 1.75 -11.98 2.86
CA GLN A 61 1.31 -13.36 3.00
C GLN A 61 1.82 -14.15 1.80
N LYS A 62 1.84 -15.49 1.92
CA LYS A 62 2.28 -16.35 0.83
C LYS A 62 1.33 -16.23 -0.37
N THR A 63 1.88 -16.24 -1.57
CA THR A 63 1.21 -16.44 -2.86
C THR A 63 0.34 -15.29 -3.32
N TYR A 64 -0.42 -14.65 -2.43
CA TYR A 64 -1.40 -13.60 -2.77
C TYR A 64 -1.22 -12.35 -1.94
N ASN A 65 -1.75 -11.22 -2.45
CA ASN A 65 -1.86 -9.96 -1.72
C ASN A 65 -0.50 -9.43 -1.22
N GLY A 66 -0.52 -8.64 -0.18
CA GLY A 66 0.67 -8.05 0.42
C GLY A 66 0.92 -6.63 -0.04
N VAL A 67 1.22 -5.76 0.92
CA VAL A 67 1.50 -4.35 0.68
C VAL A 67 2.78 -3.95 1.40
N ALA A 68 3.54 -3.02 0.82
CA ALA A 68 4.76 -2.50 1.42
C ALA A 68 4.86 -1.00 1.21
N THR A 69 5.36 -0.31 2.20
CA THR A 69 5.67 1.11 2.12
C THR A 69 7.17 1.29 2.30
N ILE A 70 7.81 1.99 1.38
CA ILE A 70 9.25 2.13 1.29
C ILE A 70 9.59 3.62 1.40
N LEU A 71 10.49 3.96 2.32
CA LEU A 71 10.89 5.33 2.61
C LEU A 71 12.35 5.57 2.24
N ARG A 72 12.61 6.69 1.58
CA ARG A 72 13.97 7.16 1.35
C ARG A 72 14.52 7.83 2.61
N ASP A 73 15.75 7.50 2.98
CA ASP A 73 16.44 8.18 4.08
C ASP A 73 16.50 9.70 3.81
N PRO A 74 16.29 10.59 4.78
CA PRO A 74 16.20 10.35 6.22
C PRO A 74 14.77 10.16 6.76
N LEU A 75 13.76 9.93 5.93
CA LEU A 75 12.40 9.66 6.41
C LEU A 75 12.41 8.39 7.28
N THR A 76 11.64 8.40 8.36
CA THR A 76 11.56 7.28 9.29
C THR A 76 10.12 6.94 9.63
N PHE A 77 9.86 5.66 9.88
CA PHE A 77 8.59 5.20 10.42
C PHE A 77 8.48 5.45 11.91
N LEU A 78 7.26 5.68 12.38
CA LEU A 78 6.91 5.65 13.79
C LEU A 78 6.21 4.31 14.07
N PRO A 79 6.94 3.28 14.55
CA PRO A 79 6.41 1.91 14.56
C PRO A 79 5.23 1.71 15.48
N ASP A 80 5.10 2.49 16.54
CA ASP A 80 4.00 2.37 17.51
C ASP A 80 2.65 2.81 16.92
N GLU A 81 2.65 3.49 15.76
CA GLU A 81 1.44 3.97 15.11
C GLU A 81 1.03 3.12 13.91
N GLU A 82 1.73 2.02 13.65
CA GLU A 82 1.43 1.11 12.54
C GLU A 82 0.10 0.38 12.74
N VAL A 83 -0.69 0.28 11.66
CA VAL A 83 -1.93 -0.48 11.63
C VAL A 83 -1.90 -1.43 10.42
N ARG A 84 -2.18 -2.69 10.65
CA ARG A 84 -2.27 -3.74 9.63
C ARG A 84 -3.71 -4.18 9.48
N ASN A 85 -4.27 -4.00 8.31
CA ASN A 85 -5.69 -4.14 7.97
C ASN A 85 -6.59 -3.17 8.76
N ILE A 86 -7.83 -3.06 8.33
CA ILE A 86 -8.80 -2.13 8.92
C ILE A 86 -9.20 -2.62 10.31
N PRO A 87 -9.04 -1.80 11.36
CA PRO A 87 -9.44 -2.21 12.71
C PRO A 87 -10.93 -2.56 12.77
N GLY A 88 -11.23 -3.67 13.47
CA GLY A 88 -12.61 -4.15 13.62
C GLY A 88 -13.13 -4.97 12.44
N PHE A 89 -12.37 -5.07 11.36
CA PHE A 89 -12.70 -5.91 10.22
C PHE A 89 -11.69 -7.06 10.15
N GLU A 90 -12.10 -8.23 10.60
CA GLU A 90 -11.24 -9.42 10.57
C GLU A 90 -11.02 -9.88 9.13
N ASP A 91 -9.76 -9.89 8.70
CA ASP A 91 -9.41 -10.17 7.32
C ASP A 91 -8.14 -11.04 7.27
N PRO A 92 -8.21 -12.26 6.71
CA PRO A 92 -7.02 -13.08 6.53
C PRO A 92 -6.12 -12.58 5.39
N GLN A 93 -6.58 -11.61 4.60
CA GLN A 93 -5.84 -11.10 3.45
C GLN A 93 -5.07 -9.84 3.83
N SER A 94 -3.80 -9.78 3.43
CA SER A 94 -2.91 -8.65 3.70
C SER A 94 -3.12 -7.55 2.66
N ARG A 95 -4.03 -6.62 2.92
CA ARG A 95 -4.47 -5.62 1.94
C ARG A 95 -4.22 -4.17 2.33
N LEU A 96 -4.01 -3.89 3.61
CA LEU A 96 -3.86 -2.49 4.05
C LEU A 96 -2.76 -2.38 5.08
N LEU A 97 -1.89 -1.40 4.86
CA LEU A 97 -0.83 -1.03 5.80
C LEU A 97 -0.89 0.49 5.99
N ALA A 98 -1.20 0.91 7.20
CA ALA A 98 -1.18 2.30 7.58
C ALA A 98 0.06 2.56 8.44
N THR A 99 0.88 3.52 8.01
CA THR A 99 2.11 3.89 8.71
C THR A 99 2.12 5.39 8.94
N THR A 100 2.83 5.82 9.98
CA THR A 100 3.10 7.23 10.21
C THR A 100 4.58 7.47 9.92
N VAL A 101 4.85 8.47 9.09
CA VAL A 101 6.19 8.83 8.64
C VAL A 101 6.58 10.16 9.28
N GLN A 102 7.76 10.19 9.90
CA GLN A 102 8.33 11.43 10.41
C GLN A 102 9.01 12.17 9.26
N VAL A 103 8.51 13.37 8.97
CA VAL A 103 9.04 14.25 7.92
C VAL A 103 9.51 15.53 8.58
N GLY A 104 10.78 15.60 8.94
CA GLY A 104 11.29 16.71 9.72
C GLY A 104 10.59 16.79 11.08
N SER A 105 9.92 17.92 11.36
CA SER A 105 9.14 18.10 12.61
C SER A 105 7.67 17.68 12.47
N GLU A 106 7.24 17.24 11.30
CA GLU A 106 5.86 16.90 11.02
C GLU A 106 5.66 15.39 10.83
N LYS A 107 4.41 14.96 10.97
CA LYS A 107 3.99 13.57 10.73
C LYS A 107 3.13 13.50 9.49
N LEU A 108 3.37 12.47 8.67
CA LEU A 108 2.54 12.14 7.52
C LEU A 108 1.97 10.75 7.71
N ARG A 109 0.65 10.62 7.69
CA ARG A 109 -0.03 9.32 7.74
C ARG A 109 -0.18 8.78 6.33
N VAL A 110 0.40 7.61 6.06
CA VAL A 110 0.37 6.97 4.75
C VAL A 110 -0.43 5.67 4.87
N ILE A 111 -1.56 5.61 4.19
CA ILE A 111 -2.41 4.43 4.14
C ILE A 111 -2.27 3.81 2.76
N ASN A 112 -1.60 2.66 2.70
CA ASN A 112 -1.33 1.92 1.47
C ASN A 112 -2.33 0.77 1.39
N GLY A 113 -3.22 0.80 0.39
CA GLY A 113 -4.28 -0.17 0.24
C GLY A 113 -4.23 -0.92 -1.08
N TYR A 114 -4.45 -2.23 -0.99
CA TYR A 114 -4.74 -3.08 -2.14
C TYR A 114 -6.21 -3.46 -2.07
N PHE A 115 -7.05 -2.68 -2.74
CA PHE A 115 -8.50 -2.81 -2.68
C PHE A 115 -8.93 -4.13 -3.33
N PRO A 116 -9.91 -4.84 -2.74
CA PRO A 116 -10.36 -6.09 -3.33
C PRO A 116 -10.89 -5.90 -4.74
N ASN A 117 -10.56 -6.85 -5.63
CA ASN A 117 -11.18 -6.93 -6.94
C ASN A 117 -12.46 -7.76 -6.81
N GLY A 118 -13.62 -7.11 -6.98
CA GLY A 118 -14.93 -7.78 -6.87
C GLY A 118 -15.30 -8.60 -8.09
N GLU A 119 -14.49 -8.57 -9.15
CA GLU A 119 -14.78 -9.17 -10.46
C GLU A 119 -16.07 -8.62 -11.06
N THR A 120 -17.19 -9.32 -10.88
CA THR A 120 -18.53 -8.87 -11.31
C THR A 120 -19.48 -8.85 -10.12
N VAL A 121 -20.62 -8.19 -10.27
CA VAL A 121 -21.64 -8.11 -9.22
C VAL A 121 -22.23 -9.47 -8.84
N GLU A 122 -22.11 -10.46 -9.71
CA GLU A 122 -22.56 -11.85 -9.47
C GLU A 122 -21.47 -12.70 -8.79
N SER A 123 -20.23 -12.21 -8.73
CA SER A 123 -19.11 -12.93 -8.10
C SER A 123 -19.27 -13.00 -6.59
N GLU A 124 -18.82 -14.10 -5.99
CA GLU A 124 -18.73 -14.24 -4.53
C GLU A 124 -17.74 -13.24 -3.91
N LYS A 125 -16.82 -12.71 -4.71
CA LYS A 125 -15.83 -11.72 -4.27
C LYS A 125 -16.44 -10.32 -4.12
N PHE A 126 -17.58 -10.06 -4.72
CA PHE A 126 -18.21 -8.75 -4.69
C PHE A 126 -18.71 -8.36 -3.29
N PRO A 127 -19.41 -9.24 -2.54
CA PRO A 127 -19.80 -8.93 -1.16
C PRO A 127 -18.59 -8.63 -0.25
N TYR A 128 -17.48 -9.35 -0.43
CA TYR A 128 -16.25 -9.10 0.30
C TYR A 128 -15.72 -7.70 0.00
N LYS A 129 -15.69 -7.30 -1.27
CA LYS A 129 -15.27 -5.96 -1.68
C LYS A 129 -16.13 -4.88 -1.04
N LEU A 130 -17.45 -5.04 -1.06
CA LEU A 130 -18.38 -4.08 -0.46
C LEU A 130 -18.17 -3.97 1.05
N ALA A 131 -18.02 -5.09 1.76
CA ALA A 131 -17.79 -5.10 3.20
C ALA A 131 -16.46 -4.44 3.56
N TRP A 132 -15.42 -4.70 2.77
CA TRP A 132 -14.10 -4.09 2.95
C TRP A 132 -14.16 -2.57 2.76
N LEU A 133 -14.83 -2.12 1.68
CA LEU A 133 -15.00 -0.70 1.40
C LEU A 133 -15.82 0.00 2.49
N GLU A 134 -16.88 -0.63 2.97
CA GLU A 134 -17.69 -0.08 4.06
C GLU A 134 -16.86 0.08 5.33
N ALA A 135 -16.08 -0.93 5.69
CA ALA A 135 -15.19 -0.87 6.84
C ALA A 135 -14.17 0.26 6.71
N LEU A 136 -13.60 0.44 5.52
CA LEU A 136 -12.65 1.51 5.24
C LEU A 136 -13.30 2.88 5.42
N VAL A 137 -14.49 3.09 4.86
CA VAL A 137 -15.23 4.36 4.93
C VAL A 137 -15.59 4.69 6.37
N GLN A 138 -15.91 3.70 7.19
CA GLN A 138 -16.22 3.91 8.60
C GLN A 138 -14.98 4.24 9.44
N TRP A 139 -13.82 3.71 9.05
CA TRP A 139 -12.57 3.93 9.79
C TRP A 139 -11.87 5.25 9.44
N LEU A 140 -11.94 5.67 8.18
CA LEU A 140 -11.20 6.85 7.69
C LEU A 140 -11.47 8.14 8.47
N PRO A 141 -12.72 8.48 8.89
CA PRO A 141 -12.94 9.71 9.62
C PRO A 141 -12.11 9.83 10.91
N SER A 142 -11.93 8.74 11.65
CA SER A 142 -11.10 8.74 12.84
C SER A 142 -9.62 8.96 12.52
N GLN A 143 -9.16 8.45 11.38
CA GLN A 143 -7.80 8.65 10.91
C GLN A 143 -7.56 10.12 10.51
N LEU A 144 -8.51 10.74 9.82
CA LEU A 144 -8.44 12.14 9.45
C LEU A 144 -8.45 13.07 10.66
N GLU A 145 -9.19 12.70 11.70
CA GLU A 145 -9.23 13.47 12.95
C GLU A 145 -7.87 13.41 13.68
N GLU A 146 -7.26 12.22 13.73
CA GLU A 146 -5.98 12.01 14.40
C GLU A 146 -4.79 12.54 13.60
N TYR A 147 -4.85 12.42 12.27
CA TYR A 147 -3.76 12.76 11.36
C TYR A 147 -4.20 13.81 10.35
N PRO A 148 -3.94 15.11 10.62
CA PRO A 148 -4.29 16.16 9.66
C PRO A 148 -3.61 16.02 8.30
N ASN A 149 -2.40 15.46 8.30
CA ASN A 149 -1.65 15.18 7.07
C ASN A 149 -1.75 13.68 6.78
N LEU A 150 -2.68 13.32 5.90
CA LEU A 150 -2.95 11.93 5.57
C LEU A 150 -3.05 11.76 4.06
N VAL A 151 -2.47 10.68 3.56
CA VAL A 151 -2.63 10.25 2.17
C VAL A 151 -3.12 8.81 2.15
N LEU A 152 -4.16 8.55 1.38
CA LEU A 152 -4.65 7.21 1.06
C LEU A 152 -4.34 6.96 -0.41
N LEU A 153 -3.57 5.92 -0.67
CA LEU A 153 -3.17 5.55 -2.02
C LEU A 153 -3.09 4.03 -2.15
N GLY A 154 -2.85 3.58 -3.35
CA GLY A 154 -2.70 2.16 -3.63
C GLY A 154 -3.36 1.78 -4.95
N ASP A 155 -3.74 0.52 -5.05
CA ASP A 155 -4.49 -0.01 -6.17
C ASP A 155 -5.95 -0.14 -5.75
N PHE A 156 -6.79 0.76 -6.25
CA PHE A 156 -8.19 0.84 -5.84
C PHE A 156 -9.09 -0.19 -6.53
N ASN A 157 -8.60 -0.84 -7.60
CA ASN A 157 -9.42 -1.76 -8.39
C ASN A 157 -10.76 -1.16 -8.80
N ILE A 158 -10.75 0.14 -9.14
CA ILE A 158 -11.91 0.92 -9.57
C ILE A 158 -11.53 1.63 -10.86
N ALA A 159 -12.37 1.49 -11.89
CA ALA A 159 -12.22 2.23 -13.14
C ALA A 159 -13.30 3.32 -13.18
N PRO A 160 -12.95 4.59 -12.90
CA PRO A 160 -13.94 5.67 -12.87
C PRO A 160 -14.50 6.04 -14.23
N GLU A 161 -13.79 5.72 -15.32
CA GLU A 161 -14.23 5.98 -16.68
C GLU A 161 -13.93 4.79 -17.60
N ASP A 162 -14.69 4.64 -18.68
CA ASP A 162 -14.52 3.55 -19.65
C ASP A 162 -13.12 3.50 -20.25
N ARG A 163 -12.45 4.64 -20.40
CA ARG A 163 -11.08 4.72 -20.90
C ARG A 163 -10.04 4.11 -19.96
N ASP A 164 -10.42 3.86 -18.70
CA ASP A 164 -9.52 3.28 -17.70
C ASP A 164 -9.51 1.74 -17.74
N VAL A 165 -10.31 1.14 -18.62
CA VAL A 165 -10.34 -0.31 -18.87
C VAL A 165 -10.12 -0.57 -20.36
N TRP A 166 -9.56 -1.74 -20.66
CA TRP A 166 -9.32 -2.10 -22.05
C TRP A 166 -10.59 -2.57 -22.79
N ASP A 167 -11.58 -3.02 -22.04
CA ASP A 167 -12.88 -3.46 -22.57
C ASP A 167 -14.00 -2.99 -21.64
N PRO A 168 -14.63 -1.83 -21.93
CA PRO A 168 -15.66 -1.29 -21.06
C PRO A 168 -16.97 -2.08 -21.06
N GLU A 169 -17.16 -2.97 -22.04
CA GLU A 169 -18.36 -3.79 -22.14
C GLU A 169 -18.25 -5.15 -21.41
N SER A 170 -17.08 -5.49 -20.96
CA SER A 170 -16.82 -6.75 -20.28
C SER A 170 -17.16 -6.75 -18.79
#